data_d59db16b742c4fca69ec7b6d196d76f3
#
_entry.id   d59db16b742c4fca69ec7b6d196d76f3
#
_cell.length_a   1.000
_cell.length_b   1.000
_cell.length_c   1.000
_cell.angle_alpha   90.00
_cell.angle_beta   90.00
_cell.angle_gamma   90.00
#
_symmetry.space_group_name_H-M   'P 1'
#
loop_
_entity.id
_entity.type
_entity.pdbx_description
1 polymer ?
#
loop_
_entity_poly.entity_id
_entity_poly.type
_entity_poly.pdbx_seq_one_letter_code
_entity_poly.pdbx_strand_id
1 'polypeptide(L)'
;MSVEETMAVIREDIPFYEDSGGGATFSGGEPLAQPEFLLDLLRACRAEGIRSALDTSGWAGREIVLEAGRLADLVLFDLKSANDARHEDATGVPCEAIIANLAALAASGARIALRVPLIPGINDSRAELEGIARVASSLGTGVSTHLLPYHDAGRGKYALRGWAYPMGDARAPTPDAAREAALILEKAGLAVTIGG
;
A
#
# COMPACT_ATOMS: atom_id res chain seq x y z
N MET A 1 0.04 16.47 -16.78
CA MET A 1 0.85 17.40 -15.97
C MET A 1 2.31 17.02 -16.13
N SER A 2 3.20 17.99 -16.21
CA SER A 2 4.66 17.77 -16.14
C SER A 2 5.12 17.63 -14.68
N VAL A 3 6.37 17.21 -14.48
CA VAL A 3 6.99 17.18 -13.15
C VAL A 3 6.97 18.57 -12.50
N GLU A 4 7.33 19.61 -13.25
CA GLU A 4 7.36 20.98 -12.73
C GLU A 4 5.95 21.51 -12.34
N GLU A 5 4.92 21.23 -13.15
CA GLU A 5 3.55 21.59 -12.79
C GLU A 5 3.08 20.88 -11.53
N THR A 6 3.47 19.61 -11.35
CA THR A 6 3.12 18.83 -10.16
C THR A 6 3.87 19.35 -8.94
N MET A 7 5.16 19.65 -9.09
CA MET A 7 5.97 20.23 -8.01
C MET A 7 5.48 21.61 -7.59
N ALA A 8 4.96 22.42 -8.53
CA ALA A 8 4.36 23.70 -8.19
C ALA A 8 3.18 23.54 -7.22
N VAL A 9 2.32 22.55 -7.47
CA VAL A 9 1.18 22.23 -6.55
C VAL A 9 1.69 21.71 -5.20
N ILE A 10 2.70 20.79 -5.20
CA ILE A 10 3.26 20.23 -3.97
C ILE A 10 3.87 21.33 -3.09
N ARG A 11 4.52 22.34 -3.68
CA ARG A 11 5.12 23.47 -2.95
C ARG A 11 4.08 24.36 -2.25
N GLU A 12 2.85 24.44 -2.73
CA GLU A 12 1.78 25.19 -2.07
C GLU A 12 1.48 24.66 -0.67
N ASP A 13 1.71 23.37 -0.43
CA ASP A 13 1.43 22.68 0.83
C ASP A 13 2.64 22.61 1.79
N ILE A 14 3.80 23.17 1.43
CA ILE A 14 5.01 23.17 2.29
C ILE A 14 4.73 23.64 3.72
N PRO A 15 3.97 24.74 3.96
CA PRO A 15 3.70 25.19 5.33
C PRO A 15 2.99 24.12 6.18
N PHE A 16 2.11 23.32 5.54
CA PHE A 16 1.40 22.22 6.22
C PHE A 16 2.33 21.04 6.48
N TYR A 17 3.27 20.76 5.58
CA TYR A 17 4.27 19.70 5.77
C TYR A 17 5.22 20.03 6.92
N GLU A 18 5.65 21.30 7.04
CA GLU A 18 6.52 21.75 8.12
C GLU A 18 5.82 21.65 9.49
N ASP A 19 4.55 22.05 9.57
CA ASP A 19 3.77 22.02 10.82
C ASP A 19 3.45 20.57 11.26
N SER A 20 3.05 19.71 10.34
CA SER A 20 2.65 18.32 10.63
C SER A 20 3.80 17.32 10.65
N GLY A 21 4.97 17.67 10.10
CA GLY A 21 6.04 16.73 9.80
C GLY A 21 5.66 15.73 8.70
N GLY A 22 4.63 16.05 7.91
CA GLY A 22 4.13 15.26 6.79
C GLY A 22 4.91 15.44 5.49
N GLY A 23 4.22 15.31 4.35
CA GLY A 23 4.80 15.43 3.01
C GLY A 23 3.84 15.00 1.91
N ALA A 24 4.35 14.87 0.70
CA ALA A 24 3.57 14.45 -0.46
C ALA A 24 3.40 12.94 -0.52
N THR A 25 2.19 12.46 -0.78
CA THR A 25 1.92 11.03 -1.03
C THR A 25 1.65 10.81 -2.51
N PHE A 26 2.47 10.00 -3.15
CA PHE A 26 2.29 9.55 -4.52
C PHE A 26 1.42 8.29 -4.54
N SER A 27 0.20 8.44 -5.02
CA SER A 27 -0.85 7.43 -5.06
C SER A 27 -1.64 7.55 -6.38
N GLY A 28 -2.79 6.89 -6.48
CA GLY A 28 -3.68 6.99 -7.65
C GLY A 28 -4.11 5.61 -8.11
N GLY A 29 -3.92 5.25 -9.39
CA GLY A 29 -4.05 3.87 -9.84
C GLY A 29 -2.91 3.02 -9.26
N GLU A 30 -1.83 2.89 -10.03
CA GLU A 30 -0.55 2.36 -9.55
C GLU A 30 0.54 3.36 -9.97
N PRO A 31 1.19 4.07 -9.04
CA PRO A 31 2.21 5.07 -9.38
C PRO A 31 3.38 4.48 -10.17
N LEU A 32 3.75 3.24 -9.87
CA LEU A 32 4.81 2.51 -10.57
C LEU A 32 4.47 2.17 -12.03
N ALA A 33 3.23 2.38 -12.48
CA ALA A 33 2.85 2.26 -13.88
C ALA A 33 3.41 3.40 -14.74
N GLN A 34 3.84 4.52 -14.13
CA GLN A 34 4.50 5.64 -14.77
C GLN A 34 5.87 5.88 -14.10
N PRO A 35 6.82 4.96 -14.24
CA PRO A 35 8.01 4.91 -13.41
C PRO A 35 8.91 6.15 -13.57
N GLU A 36 9.15 6.62 -14.78
CA GLU A 36 9.99 7.78 -15.04
C GLU A 36 9.44 9.04 -14.36
N PHE A 37 8.14 9.29 -14.55
CA PHE A 37 7.45 10.42 -13.95
C PHE A 37 7.47 10.36 -12.41
N LEU A 38 7.20 9.19 -11.83
CA LEU A 38 7.25 8.98 -10.39
C LEU A 38 8.65 9.21 -9.83
N LEU A 39 9.66 8.61 -10.44
CA LEU A 39 11.04 8.71 -9.97
C LEU A 39 11.55 10.16 -10.03
N ASP A 40 11.17 10.91 -11.07
CA ASP A 40 11.54 12.32 -11.19
C ASP A 40 10.85 13.18 -10.13
N LEU A 41 9.58 12.92 -9.80
CA LEU A 41 8.89 13.58 -8.69
C LEU A 41 9.53 13.27 -7.33
N LEU A 42 9.84 12.00 -7.06
CA LEU A 42 10.53 11.60 -5.82
C LEU A 42 11.91 12.25 -5.69
N ARG A 43 12.66 12.34 -6.79
CA ARG A 43 13.97 13.05 -6.82
C ARG A 43 13.80 14.55 -6.56
N ALA A 44 12.79 15.18 -7.17
CA ALA A 44 12.50 16.60 -6.97
C ALA A 44 12.09 16.89 -5.53
N CYS A 45 11.18 16.11 -4.94
CA CYS A 45 10.82 16.25 -3.52
C CYS A 45 12.04 16.13 -2.62
N ARG A 46 12.88 15.12 -2.85
CA ARG A 46 14.10 14.91 -2.06
C ARG A 46 15.10 16.06 -2.19
N ALA A 47 15.26 16.63 -3.40
CA ALA A 47 16.14 17.77 -3.64
C ALA A 47 15.67 19.04 -2.92
N GLU A 48 14.37 19.20 -2.71
CA GLU A 48 13.75 20.32 -2.01
C GLU A 48 13.49 20.06 -0.51
N GLY A 49 13.90 18.88 0.01
CA GLY A 49 13.70 18.51 1.41
C GLY A 49 12.24 18.20 1.77
N ILE A 50 11.38 17.99 0.77
CA ILE A 50 9.98 17.61 0.96
C ILE A 50 9.91 16.11 1.18
N ARG A 51 9.35 15.69 2.32
CA ARG A 51 9.15 14.25 2.59
C ARG A 51 8.14 13.66 1.61
N SER A 52 8.35 12.39 1.27
CA SER A 52 7.48 11.70 0.32
C SER A 52 7.08 10.31 0.79
N ALA A 53 5.84 9.92 0.52
CA ALA A 53 5.35 8.58 0.68
C ALA A 53 4.94 8.01 -0.69
N LEU A 54 5.28 6.74 -0.93
CA LEU A 54 4.86 5.98 -2.10
C LEU A 54 3.76 5.00 -1.67
N ASP A 55 2.57 5.13 -2.25
CA ASP A 55 1.43 4.24 -2.04
C ASP A 55 1.30 3.29 -3.23
N THR A 56 1.62 2.01 -3.05
CA THR A 56 1.76 1.06 -4.15
C THR A 56 1.36 -0.36 -3.78
N SER A 57 0.92 -1.12 -4.79
CA SER A 57 0.80 -2.58 -4.71
C SER A 57 2.13 -3.31 -4.93
N GLY A 58 3.17 -2.61 -5.40
CA GLY A 58 4.47 -3.20 -5.75
C GLY A 58 4.49 -3.98 -7.06
N TRP A 59 3.44 -3.86 -7.89
CA TRP A 59 3.36 -4.51 -9.21
C TRP A 59 4.14 -3.71 -10.26
N ALA A 60 5.45 -3.92 -10.29
CA ALA A 60 6.36 -3.34 -11.28
C ALA A 60 7.67 -4.15 -11.36
N GLY A 61 8.54 -3.79 -12.29
CA GLY A 61 9.89 -4.35 -12.35
C GLY A 61 10.66 -4.07 -11.05
N ARG A 62 11.37 -5.09 -10.53
CA ARG A 62 12.07 -5.03 -9.24
C ARG A 62 12.99 -3.81 -9.09
N GLU A 63 13.74 -3.48 -10.14
CA GLU A 63 14.68 -2.35 -10.12
C GLU A 63 13.96 -1.02 -9.89
N ILE A 64 12.80 -0.84 -10.54
CA ILE A 64 11.94 0.34 -10.38
C ILE A 64 11.41 0.43 -8.95
N VAL A 65 10.91 -0.70 -8.41
CA VAL A 65 10.39 -0.77 -7.03
C VAL A 65 11.47 -0.40 -6.02
N LEU A 66 12.68 -0.94 -6.18
CA LEU A 66 13.81 -0.67 -5.29
C LEU A 66 14.29 0.78 -5.40
N GLU A 67 14.34 1.34 -6.61
CA GLU A 67 14.74 2.73 -6.79
C GLU A 67 13.71 3.70 -6.19
N ALA A 68 12.42 3.47 -6.43
CA ALA A 68 11.35 4.26 -5.84
C ALA A 68 11.35 4.17 -4.31
N GLY A 69 11.52 2.97 -3.75
CA GLY A 69 11.60 2.76 -2.30
C GLY A 69 12.82 3.40 -1.64
N ARG A 70 13.95 3.52 -2.37
CA ARG A 70 15.14 4.23 -1.89
C ARG A 70 14.96 5.76 -1.91
N LEU A 71 14.14 6.28 -2.82
CA LEU A 71 13.88 7.71 -2.95
C LEU A 71 12.79 8.20 -1.99
N ALA A 72 11.75 7.41 -1.78
CA ALA A 72 10.67 7.72 -0.86
C ALA A 72 11.12 7.61 0.62
N ASP A 73 10.56 8.46 1.49
CA ASP A 73 10.79 8.39 2.94
C ASP A 73 9.96 7.29 3.60
N LEU A 74 8.86 6.90 2.96
CA LEU A 74 7.96 5.85 3.43
C LEU A 74 7.33 5.14 2.23
N VAL A 75 7.28 3.81 2.28
CA VAL A 75 6.51 3.01 1.33
C VAL A 75 5.28 2.46 2.04
N LEU A 76 4.10 2.88 1.60
CA LEU A 76 2.81 2.31 1.95
C LEU A 76 2.55 1.15 0.99
N PHE A 77 2.79 -0.07 1.44
CA PHE A 77 2.77 -1.24 0.56
C PHE A 77 1.53 -2.09 0.82
N ASP A 78 0.68 -2.26 -0.19
CA ASP A 78 -0.54 -3.05 -0.10
C ASP A 78 -0.28 -4.53 -0.37
N LEU A 79 -0.52 -5.40 0.60
CA LEU A 79 -0.55 -6.85 0.43
C LEU A 79 -1.98 -7.37 0.58
N LYS A 80 -2.62 -7.67 -0.55
CA LYS A 80 -4.05 -8.05 -0.58
C LYS A 80 -4.30 -9.53 -0.34
N SER A 81 -3.35 -10.39 -0.74
CA SER A 81 -3.37 -11.84 -0.52
C SER A 81 -1.96 -12.40 -0.60
N ALA A 82 -1.71 -13.53 0.05
CA ALA A 82 -0.49 -14.32 -0.09
C ALA A 82 -0.73 -15.60 -0.92
N ASN A 83 -1.87 -15.71 -1.60
CA ASN A 83 -2.24 -16.82 -2.47
C ASN A 83 -2.40 -16.30 -3.91
N ASP A 84 -1.60 -16.83 -4.84
CA ASP A 84 -1.58 -16.35 -6.22
C ASP A 84 -2.93 -16.44 -6.91
N ALA A 85 -3.64 -17.57 -6.82
CA ALA A 85 -4.91 -17.75 -7.49
C ALA A 85 -5.95 -16.75 -6.97
N ARG A 86 -6.04 -16.55 -5.65
CA ARG A 86 -6.96 -15.58 -5.06
C ARG A 86 -6.59 -14.14 -5.39
N HIS A 87 -5.29 -13.85 -5.41
CA HIS A 87 -4.83 -12.52 -5.78
C HIS A 87 -5.14 -12.21 -7.24
N GLU A 88 -4.90 -13.18 -8.13
CA GLU A 88 -5.19 -13.05 -9.56
C GLU A 88 -6.70 -12.92 -9.82
N ASP A 89 -7.53 -13.70 -9.15
CA ASP A 89 -9.00 -13.56 -9.23
C ASP A 89 -9.49 -12.18 -8.78
N ALA A 90 -8.86 -11.60 -7.75
CA ALA A 90 -9.27 -10.32 -7.18
C ALA A 90 -8.68 -9.09 -7.89
N THR A 91 -7.50 -9.22 -8.52
CA THR A 91 -6.72 -8.07 -9.03
C THR A 91 -6.30 -8.19 -10.48
N GLY A 92 -6.42 -9.38 -11.07
CA GLY A 92 -5.97 -9.68 -12.43
C GLY A 92 -4.50 -10.05 -12.56
N VAL A 93 -3.74 -10.12 -11.45
CA VAL A 93 -2.31 -10.46 -11.45
C VAL A 93 -1.95 -11.37 -10.28
N PRO A 94 -0.96 -12.29 -10.41
CA PRO A 94 -0.48 -13.10 -9.30
C PRO A 94 0.29 -12.28 -8.27
N CYS A 95 0.38 -12.74 -7.02
CA CYS A 95 1.07 -12.02 -5.95
C CYS A 95 2.56 -12.37 -5.80
N GLU A 96 3.07 -13.40 -6.46
CA GLU A 96 4.45 -13.87 -6.31
C GLU A 96 5.48 -12.75 -6.53
N ALA A 97 5.37 -12.02 -7.65
CA ALA A 97 6.27 -10.90 -7.95
C ALA A 97 6.14 -9.75 -6.95
N ILE A 98 4.92 -9.48 -6.48
CA ILE A 98 4.62 -8.45 -5.46
C ILE A 98 5.30 -8.80 -4.14
N ILE A 99 5.15 -10.04 -3.67
CA ILE A 99 5.79 -10.54 -2.44
C ILE A 99 7.32 -10.52 -2.57
N ALA A 100 7.85 -10.92 -3.73
CA ALA A 100 9.29 -10.87 -4.00
C ALA A 100 9.83 -9.42 -3.99
N ASN A 101 9.08 -8.45 -4.50
CA ASN A 101 9.42 -7.04 -4.46
C ASN A 101 9.35 -6.49 -3.04
N LEU A 102 8.31 -6.84 -2.27
CA LEU A 102 8.18 -6.46 -0.86
C LEU A 102 9.37 -6.98 -0.02
N ALA A 103 9.75 -8.24 -0.20
CA ALA A 103 10.91 -8.82 0.48
C ALA A 103 12.22 -8.11 0.11
N ALA A 104 12.40 -7.77 -1.17
CA ALA A 104 13.56 -7.03 -1.65
C ALA A 104 13.61 -5.60 -1.07
N LEU A 105 12.47 -4.90 -1.00
CA LEU A 105 12.36 -3.59 -0.34
C LEU A 105 12.73 -3.67 1.14
N ALA A 106 12.19 -4.64 1.87
CA ALA A 106 12.52 -4.83 3.29
C ALA A 106 14.02 -5.11 3.48
N ALA A 107 14.61 -5.96 2.64
CA ALA A 107 16.04 -6.25 2.66
C ALA A 107 16.92 -5.05 2.31
N SER A 108 16.41 -4.09 1.53
CA SER A 108 17.13 -2.85 1.18
C SER A 108 17.17 -1.82 2.32
N GLY A 109 16.42 -2.05 3.41
CA GLY A 109 16.27 -1.11 4.53
C GLY A 109 15.28 0.01 4.27
N ALA A 110 14.43 -0.10 3.26
CA ALA A 110 13.35 0.86 3.04
C ALA A 110 12.39 0.87 4.24
N ARG A 111 11.89 2.06 4.61
CA ARG A 111 10.86 2.19 5.63
C ARG A 111 9.51 1.82 5.05
N ILE A 112 8.90 0.75 5.55
CA ILE A 112 7.68 0.18 5.00
C ILE A 112 6.57 0.17 6.04
N ALA A 113 5.40 0.67 5.66
CA ALA A 113 4.14 0.39 6.31
C ALA A 113 3.37 -0.62 5.45
N LEU A 114 3.38 -1.89 5.87
CA LEU A 114 2.63 -2.94 5.20
C LEU A 114 1.16 -2.78 5.52
N ARG A 115 0.35 -2.55 4.51
CA ARG A 115 -1.09 -2.41 4.64
C ARG A 115 -1.78 -3.67 4.14
N VAL A 116 -2.63 -4.22 4.98
CA VAL A 116 -3.43 -5.41 4.69
C VAL A 116 -4.90 -4.98 4.66
N PRO A 117 -5.48 -4.73 3.48
CA PRO A 117 -6.90 -4.45 3.38
C PRO A 117 -7.68 -5.72 3.74
N LEU A 118 -8.52 -5.65 4.78
CA LEU A 118 -9.38 -6.76 5.19
C LEU A 118 -10.68 -6.72 4.38
N ILE A 119 -10.77 -7.54 3.34
CA ILE A 119 -11.85 -7.53 2.36
C ILE A 119 -12.70 -8.78 2.54
N PRO A 120 -13.98 -8.63 2.97
CA PRO A 120 -14.88 -9.77 3.21
C PRO A 120 -15.05 -10.65 1.98
N GLY A 121 -14.91 -11.97 2.18
CA GLY A 121 -15.03 -12.98 1.13
C GLY A 121 -13.79 -13.12 0.22
N ILE A 122 -12.79 -12.23 0.33
CA ILE A 122 -11.56 -12.29 -0.45
C ILE A 122 -10.39 -12.79 0.40
N ASN A 123 -10.03 -12.06 1.44
CA ASN A 123 -8.85 -12.36 2.25
C ASN A 123 -9.10 -12.43 3.76
N ASP A 124 -10.37 -12.43 4.18
CA ASP A 124 -10.79 -12.50 5.57
C ASP A 124 -10.81 -13.91 6.16
N SER A 125 -10.57 -14.94 5.35
CA SER A 125 -10.47 -16.30 5.86
C SER A 125 -9.21 -16.49 6.72
N ARG A 126 -9.30 -17.37 7.71
CA ARG A 126 -8.16 -17.69 8.57
C ARG A 126 -6.91 -18.13 7.78
N ALA A 127 -7.09 -18.96 6.74
CA ALA A 127 -5.97 -19.45 5.92
C ALA A 127 -5.26 -18.33 5.16
N GLU A 128 -6.02 -17.34 4.64
CA GLU A 128 -5.45 -16.16 3.98
C GLU A 128 -4.69 -15.28 4.97
N LEU A 129 -5.29 -14.97 6.11
CA LEU A 129 -4.64 -14.17 7.15
C LEU A 129 -3.37 -14.83 7.68
N GLU A 130 -3.36 -16.16 7.88
CA GLU A 130 -2.16 -16.90 8.24
C GLU A 130 -1.11 -16.89 7.11
N GLY A 131 -1.53 -16.89 5.85
CA GLY A 131 -0.65 -16.70 4.69
C GLY A 131 0.03 -15.33 4.69
N ILE A 132 -0.76 -14.28 4.83
CA ILE A 132 -0.27 -12.89 4.95
C ILE A 132 0.65 -12.74 6.16
N ALA A 133 0.28 -13.32 7.30
CA ALA A 133 1.10 -13.29 8.51
C ALA A 133 2.49 -13.91 8.30
N ARG A 134 2.58 -15.06 7.60
CA ARG A 134 3.86 -15.68 7.24
C ARG A 134 4.74 -14.76 6.38
N VAL A 135 4.16 -14.13 5.36
CA VAL A 135 4.89 -13.16 4.53
C VAL A 135 5.37 -11.99 5.39
N ALA A 136 4.47 -11.35 6.13
CA ALA A 136 4.80 -10.18 6.96
C ALA A 136 5.88 -10.48 8.00
N SER A 137 5.79 -11.64 8.68
CA SER A 137 6.78 -12.05 9.69
C SER A 137 8.19 -12.29 9.10
N SER A 138 8.28 -12.62 7.82
CA SER A 138 9.56 -12.84 7.15
C SER A 138 10.30 -11.54 6.78
N LEU A 139 9.62 -10.38 6.85
CA LEU A 139 10.17 -9.09 6.43
C LEU A 139 11.10 -8.44 7.47
N GLY A 140 11.12 -8.95 8.69
CA GLY A 140 11.92 -8.39 9.78
C GLY A 140 11.22 -7.26 10.55
N THR A 141 11.92 -6.68 11.53
CA THR A 141 11.35 -5.74 12.51
C THR A 141 11.16 -4.31 12.00
N GLY A 142 11.67 -3.98 10.82
CA GLY A 142 11.59 -2.63 10.23
C GLY A 142 10.27 -2.32 9.52
N VAL A 143 9.33 -3.27 9.48
CA VAL A 143 8.07 -3.16 8.78
C VAL A 143 6.92 -3.04 9.79
N SER A 144 6.18 -1.92 9.77
CA SER A 144 4.93 -1.80 10.52
C SER A 144 3.79 -2.47 9.77
N THR A 145 2.84 -3.08 10.48
CA THR A 145 1.69 -3.77 9.87
C THR A 145 0.38 -3.08 10.23
N HIS A 146 -0.37 -2.70 9.22
CA HIS A 146 -1.65 -2.02 9.34
C HIS A 146 -2.75 -2.85 8.70
N LEU A 147 -3.73 -3.29 9.50
CA LEU A 147 -4.93 -3.96 9.02
C LEU A 147 -5.99 -2.92 8.71
N LEU A 148 -6.35 -2.78 7.44
CA LEU A 148 -7.29 -1.76 6.97
C LEU A 148 -8.66 -2.40 6.71
N PRO A 149 -9.66 -2.26 7.62
CA PRO A 149 -10.99 -2.76 7.37
C PRO A 149 -11.58 -2.16 6.08
N TYR A 150 -12.11 -3.02 5.22
CA TYR A 150 -12.77 -2.59 3.98
C TYR A 150 -13.85 -1.56 4.27
N HIS A 151 -13.95 -0.56 3.42
CA HIS A 151 -15.04 0.41 3.38
C HIS A 151 -15.41 0.69 1.91
N ASP A 152 -16.65 1.04 1.67
CA ASP A 152 -17.23 1.24 0.34
C ASP A 152 -17.08 2.67 -0.21
N ALA A 153 -16.21 3.51 0.36
CA ALA A 153 -16.00 4.89 -0.09
C ALA A 153 -15.61 5.01 -1.58
N GLY A 154 -15.04 3.94 -2.16
CA GLY A 154 -14.77 3.86 -3.60
C GLY A 154 -16.02 3.75 -4.48
N ARG A 155 -17.16 3.31 -3.95
CA ARG A 155 -18.41 3.08 -4.71
C ARG A 155 -18.84 4.32 -5.50
N GLY A 156 -18.72 5.51 -4.91
CA GLY A 156 -19.06 6.77 -5.57
C GLY A 156 -18.24 7.05 -6.84
N LYS A 157 -16.96 6.67 -6.85
CA LYS A 157 -16.08 6.85 -8.03
C LYS A 157 -16.50 5.96 -9.20
N TYR A 158 -16.95 4.71 -8.92
CA TYR A 158 -17.47 3.79 -9.93
C TYR A 158 -18.79 4.30 -10.50
N ALA A 159 -19.70 4.76 -9.63
CA ALA A 159 -20.97 5.33 -10.05
C ALA A 159 -20.79 6.56 -10.96
N LEU A 160 -19.88 7.46 -10.64
CA LEU A 160 -19.56 8.63 -11.47
C LEU A 160 -19.02 8.26 -12.86
N ARG A 161 -18.41 7.08 -13.01
CA ARG A 161 -17.90 6.57 -14.29
C ARG A 161 -18.89 5.66 -15.02
N GLY A 162 -20.06 5.41 -14.44
CA GLY A 162 -21.05 4.46 -14.98
C GLY A 162 -20.58 3.00 -14.92
N TRP A 163 -19.62 2.68 -14.06
CA TRP A 163 -19.08 1.33 -13.91
C TRP A 163 -19.79 0.55 -12.79
N ALA A 164 -19.99 -0.75 -13.01
CA ALA A 164 -20.45 -1.62 -11.93
C ALA A 164 -19.39 -1.69 -10.81
N TYR A 165 -19.86 -1.57 -9.55
CA TYR A 165 -18.94 -1.69 -8.41
C TYR A 165 -18.56 -3.17 -8.20
N PRO A 166 -17.27 -3.54 -8.29
CA PRO A 166 -16.87 -4.96 -8.30
C PRO A 166 -17.17 -5.70 -7.00
N MET A 167 -17.25 -4.97 -5.88
CA MET A 167 -17.53 -5.56 -4.56
C MET A 167 -19.01 -5.77 -4.28
N GLY A 168 -19.92 -5.46 -5.23
CA GLY A 168 -21.35 -5.64 -5.09
C GLY A 168 -21.88 -5.05 -3.77
N ASP A 169 -22.53 -5.89 -2.96
CA ASP A 169 -23.11 -5.53 -1.65
C ASP A 169 -22.21 -5.91 -0.46
N ALA A 170 -20.90 -6.10 -0.70
CA ALA A 170 -19.95 -6.36 0.38
C ALA A 170 -20.02 -5.25 1.44
N ARG A 171 -20.14 -5.68 2.71
CA ARG A 171 -20.21 -4.77 3.85
C ARG A 171 -18.86 -4.68 4.55
N ALA A 172 -18.61 -3.56 5.20
CA ALA A 172 -17.45 -3.44 6.08
C ALA A 172 -17.45 -4.56 7.13
N PRO A 173 -16.28 -5.14 7.47
CA PRO A 173 -16.18 -6.08 8.57
C PRO A 173 -16.60 -5.39 9.87
N THR A 174 -17.20 -6.15 10.79
CA THR A 174 -17.51 -5.63 12.13
C THR A 174 -16.20 -5.34 12.89
N PRO A 175 -16.21 -4.46 13.90
CA PRO A 175 -15.05 -4.23 14.76
C PRO A 175 -14.51 -5.53 15.37
N ASP A 176 -15.37 -6.45 15.77
CA ASP A 176 -14.98 -7.75 16.32
C ASP A 176 -14.29 -8.63 15.27
N ALA A 177 -14.82 -8.70 14.05
CA ALA A 177 -14.18 -9.43 12.95
C ALA A 177 -12.80 -8.85 12.60
N ALA A 178 -12.68 -7.52 12.58
CA ALA A 178 -11.38 -6.87 12.37
C ALA A 178 -10.40 -7.16 13.50
N ARG A 179 -10.89 -7.21 14.74
CA ARG A 179 -10.07 -7.58 15.91
C ARG A 179 -9.62 -9.04 15.86
N GLU A 180 -10.52 -9.97 15.50
CA GLU A 180 -10.17 -11.38 15.31
C GLU A 180 -9.12 -11.57 14.22
N ALA A 181 -9.24 -10.86 13.10
CA ALA A 181 -8.24 -10.87 12.03
C ALA A 181 -6.88 -10.33 12.51
N ALA A 182 -6.87 -9.22 13.27
CA ALA A 182 -5.64 -8.68 13.86
C ALA A 182 -4.96 -9.68 14.80
N LEU A 183 -5.73 -10.40 15.64
CA LEU A 183 -5.20 -11.43 16.54
C LEU A 183 -4.50 -12.58 15.80
N ILE A 184 -4.92 -12.90 14.56
CA ILE A 184 -4.23 -13.92 13.74
C ILE A 184 -2.84 -13.42 13.34
N LEU A 185 -2.74 -12.16 12.92
CA LEU A 185 -1.46 -11.53 12.56
C LEU A 185 -0.57 -11.35 13.80
N GLU A 186 -1.12 -10.90 14.92
CA GLU A 186 -0.42 -10.73 16.19
C GLU A 186 0.19 -12.05 16.71
N LYS A 187 -0.49 -13.20 16.54
CA LYS A 187 0.03 -14.53 16.89
C LYS A 187 1.29 -14.93 16.12
N ALA A 188 1.52 -14.33 14.96
CA ALA A 188 2.76 -14.51 14.18
C ALA A 188 3.89 -13.55 14.61
N GLY A 189 3.72 -12.83 15.73
CA GLY A 189 4.71 -11.90 16.28
C GLY A 189 4.67 -10.49 15.67
N LEU A 190 3.63 -10.14 14.93
CA LEU A 190 3.49 -8.82 14.32
C LEU A 190 2.85 -7.83 15.30
N ALA A 191 3.34 -6.59 15.30
CA ALA A 191 2.63 -5.46 15.91
C ALA A 191 1.63 -4.92 14.90
N VAL A 192 0.33 -5.07 15.19
CA VAL A 192 -0.73 -4.74 14.25
C VAL A 192 -1.50 -3.49 14.73
N THR A 193 -1.65 -2.51 13.83
CA THR A 193 -2.56 -1.38 14.02
C THR A 193 -3.81 -1.60 13.16
N ILE A 194 -5.00 -1.47 13.74
CA ILE A 194 -6.26 -1.49 13.00
C ILE A 194 -6.59 -0.06 12.57
N GLY A 195 -6.73 0.14 11.26
CA GLY A 195 -6.84 1.46 10.66
C GLY A 195 -5.49 2.02 10.24
N GLY A 196 -5.49 3.20 9.62
CA GLY A 196 -4.31 3.89 9.11
C GLY A 196 -4.48 5.39 9.14
#